data_94d33987e467659eb337f54ddd1351ae
#
_entry.id   94d33987e467659eb337f54ddd1351ae
#
_cell.length_a   1.000
_cell.length_b   1.000
_cell.length_c   1.000
_cell.angle_alpha   90.00
_cell.angle_beta   90.00
_cell.angle_gamma   90.00
#
_symmetry.space_group_name_H-M   'P 1'
#
loop_
_entity.id
_entity.type
_entity.pdbx_description
1 polymer ?
#
loop_
_entity_poly.entity_id
_entity_poly.type
_entity_poly.pdbx_seq_one_letter_code
_entity_poly.pdbx_strand_id
1 'polypeptide(L)'
;MLKKIQQDFSYYSHEFKDNYRKGVHRLRTILASRAQAQAFVSNAGGVAVVLGYEPDKPDKNAQELYALLMASPYIDDAVQTFLGSIYEAGAESQDAMYSDSARCLEILHDPVMARAAGAGAVSAGKWIATLAGQSCAAYTGIAAVAASETTMTAVAASETAMAAVVSNATALNAVVTSRVALNAVAASETAMAAIIGNATALNVVATSQAAMNAVAASETAMTAVIANTAAFNTVVTSHVAMNAVASSYVAVAAVYESAVAVEAVKANETAWSTLTGASSAVMGKAAAKLAGLNPADYADMDAIAASSTAMAAIAASQTAMAAIAASQTAMAAIIRNSTALNAVVSSSTAMAAVASSKTAATAIEASSTAVSALSSSPLKVTDSGGYGHTNNKRNVRSGRAFIISVKFGTSSNTSYYGNISTFLLGSSSYRATCNASARAINRFATSIVCYGEYTGSLNDNVNYSQVVYIPC
;
A
#
# COMPACT_ATOMS: atom_id res chain seq x y z
N MET A 1 -18.02 -30.16 -43.35
CA MET A 1 -17.97 -29.63 -41.99
C MET A 1 -18.30 -28.11 -41.93
N LEU A 2 -17.55 -27.24 -42.60
CA LEU A 2 -17.79 -25.77 -42.61
C LEU A 2 -19.21 -25.35 -42.97
N LYS A 3 -19.86 -25.93 -43.96
CA LYS A 3 -21.27 -25.63 -44.32
C LYS A 3 -22.25 -25.90 -43.17
N LYS A 4 -22.06 -27.02 -42.45
CA LYS A 4 -22.90 -27.36 -41.30
C LYS A 4 -22.67 -26.38 -40.14
N ILE A 5 -21.41 -26.03 -39.84
CA ILE A 5 -21.06 -25.06 -38.83
C ILE A 5 -21.69 -23.71 -39.16
N GLN A 6 -21.66 -23.24 -40.40
CA GLN A 6 -22.29 -22.00 -40.85
C GLN A 6 -23.83 -22.02 -40.73
N GLN A 7 -24.46 -23.16 -41.04
CA GLN A 7 -25.90 -23.33 -40.89
C GLN A 7 -26.31 -23.33 -39.42
N ASP A 8 -25.59 -24.04 -38.57
CA ASP A 8 -25.83 -24.11 -37.16
C ASP A 8 -25.56 -22.73 -36.49
N PHE A 9 -24.51 -22.04 -36.91
CA PHE A 9 -24.23 -20.66 -36.47
C PHE A 9 -25.38 -19.70 -36.82
N SER A 10 -25.88 -19.76 -38.06
CA SER A 10 -27.02 -18.92 -38.51
C SER A 10 -28.27 -19.24 -37.71
N TYR A 11 -28.59 -20.51 -37.48
CA TYR A 11 -29.73 -20.91 -36.66
C TYR A 11 -29.64 -20.40 -35.23
N TYR A 12 -28.54 -20.65 -34.54
CA TYR A 12 -28.39 -20.18 -33.15
C TYR A 12 -28.21 -18.67 -33.02
N SER A 13 -27.64 -17.99 -34.03
CA SER A 13 -27.61 -16.54 -34.08
C SER A 13 -29.00 -15.95 -34.09
N HIS A 14 -29.89 -16.48 -34.93
CA HIS A 14 -31.31 -16.08 -34.97
C HIS A 14 -32.01 -16.40 -33.65
N GLU A 15 -31.85 -17.60 -33.11
CA GLU A 15 -32.46 -18.03 -31.84
C GLU A 15 -32.03 -17.21 -30.62
N PHE A 16 -30.77 -16.80 -30.55
CA PHE A 16 -30.16 -16.18 -29.36
C PHE A 16 -30.02 -14.65 -29.46
N LYS A 17 -29.67 -14.12 -30.65
CA LYS A 17 -29.34 -12.69 -30.80
C LYS A 17 -30.51 -11.85 -31.30
N ASP A 18 -31.31 -12.36 -32.22
CA ASP A 18 -32.38 -11.57 -32.84
C ASP A 18 -33.58 -11.32 -31.90
N ASN A 19 -33.69 -12.10 -30.83
CA ASN A 19 -34.73 -11.92 -29.83
C ASN A 19 -34.17 -12.07 -28.41
N TYR A 20 -33.52 -11.03 -27.94
CA TYR A 20 -32.74 -10.96 -26.69
C TYR A 20 -33.35 -11.70 -25.48
N ARG A 21 -34.57 -11.36 -25.06
CA ARG A 21 -35.20 -11.99 -23.88
C ARG A 21 -35.53 -13.47 -24.10
N LYS A 22 -35.91 -13.84 -25.30
CA LYS A 22 -36.17 -15.23 -25.67
C LYS A 22 -34.87 -16.03 -25.79
N GLY A 23 -33.81 -15.45 -26.35
CA GLY A 23 -32.52 -16.08 -26.53
C GLY A 23 -31.89 -16.46 -25.18
N VAL A 24 -31.81 -15.55 -24.23
CA VAL A 24 -31.31 -15.80 -22.87
C VAL A 24 -32.14 -16.88 -22.15
N HIS A 25 -33.48 -16.80 -22.24
CA HIS A 25 -34.36 -17.84 -21.69
C HIS A 25 -34.16 -19.19 -22.38
N ARG A 26 -34.00 -19.20 -23.70
CA ARG A 26 -33.78 -20.42 -24.50
C ARG A 26 -32.48 -21.10 -24.09
N LEU A 27 -31.35 -20.37 -24.01
CA LEU A 27 -30.07 -20.92 -23.57
C LEU A 27 -30.16 -21.46 -22.14
N ARG A 28 -30.83 -20.75 -21.22
CA ARG A 28 -31.04 -21.21 -19.85
C ARG A 28 -31.82 -22.54 -19.81
N THR A 29 -32.85 -22.70 -20.66
CA THR A 29 -33.64 -23.94 -20.76
C THR A 29 -32.78 -25.08 -21.32
N ILE A 30 -31.96 -24.81 -22.34
CA ILE A 30 -31.02 -25.80 -22.90
C ILE A 30 -30.04 -26.28 -21.84
N LEU A 31 -29.40 -25.36 -21.12
CA LEU A 31 -28.40 -25.68 -20.10
C LEU A 31 -28.97 -26.37 -18.86
N ALA A 32 -30.25 -26.22 -18.59
CA ALA A 32 -30.97 -26.92 -17.51
C ALA A 32 -31.21 -28.41 -17.82
N SER A 33 -31.18 -28.83 -19.08
CA SER A 33 -31.36 -30.20 -19.51
C SER A 33 -30.03 -30.81 -19.93
N ARG A 34 -29.55 -31.87 -19.22
CA ARG A 34 -28.27 -32.49 -19.52
C ARG A 34 -28.15 -32.92 -21.01
N ALA A 35 -29.17 -33.56 -21.54
CA ALA A 35 -29.13 -34.03 -22.92
C ALA A 35 -29.09 -32.88 -23.94
N GLN A 36 -29.88 -31.81 -23.69
CA GLN A 36 -29.87 -30.62 -24.56
C GLN A 36 -28.56 -29.81 -24.40
N ALA A 37 -28.03 -29.70 -23.18
CA ALA A 37 -26.76 -29.03 -22.93
C ALA A 37 -25.60 -29.75 -23.66
N GLN A 38 -25.51 -31.05 -23.52
CA GLN A 38 -24.49 -31.86 -24.23
C GLN A 38 -24.62 -31.75 -25.76
N ALA A 39 -25.83 -31.80 -26.30
CA ALA A 39 -26.06 -31.60 -27.73
C ALA A 39 -25.65 -30.17 -28.19
N PHE A 40 -25.94 -29.14 -27.38
CA PHE A 40 -25.58 -27.75 -27.66
C PHE A 40 -24.06 -27.54 -27.62
N VAL A 41 -23.38 -27.97 -26.54
CA VAL A 41 -21.94 -27.75 -26.39
C VAL A 41 -21.10 -28.56 -27.35
N SER A 42 -21.64 -29.64 -27.93
CA SER A 42 -21.02 -30.37 -29.02
C SER A 42 -21.26 -29.75 -30.40
N ASN A 43 -21.99 -28.64 -30.49
CA ASN A 43 -22.31 -27.98 -31.73
C ASN A 43 -21.43 -26.76 -31.95
N ALA A 44 -20.43 -26.88 -32.85
CA ALA A 44 -19.46 -25.81 -33.09
C ALA A 44 -20.10 -24.45 -33.50
N GLY A 45 -21.14 -24.48 -34.33
CA GLY A 45 -21.87 -23.27 -34.73
C GLY A 45 -22.63 -22.63 -33.57
N GLY A 46 -23.25 -23.46 -32.73
CA GLY A 46 -23.97 -23.02 -31.57
C GLY A 46 -23.07 -22.36 -30.50
N VAL A 47 -21.97 -23.02 -30.14
CA VAL A 47 -21.02 -22.48 -29.17
C VAL A 47 -20.30 -21.24 -29.69
N ALA A 48 -20.03 -21.17 -31.01
CA ALA A 48 -19.42 -20.00 -31.63
C ALA A 48 -20.28 -18.73 -31.52
N VAL A 49 -21.61 -18.86 -31.51
CA VAL A 49 -22.53 -17.71 -31.29
C VAL A 49 -22.34 -17.12 -29.90
N VAL A 50 -22.06 -17.94 -28.89
CA VAL A 50 -21.93 -17.52 -27.49
C VAL A 50 -20.48 -17.17 -27.13
N LEU A 51 -19.51 -18.03 -27.47
CA LEU A 51 -18.09 -17.83 -27.13
C LEU A 51 -17.37 -16.88 -28.10
N GLY A 52 -17.86 -16.75 -29.34
CA GLY A 52 -17.22 -15.98 -30.40
C GLY A 52 -17.63 -14.49 -30.42
N TYR A 53 -18.26 -13.91 -29.37
CA TYR A 53 -18.56 -12.49 -29.41
C TYR A 53 -17.29 -11.65 -29.24
N GLU A 54 -17.27 -10.47 -29.89
CA GLU A 54 -16.13 -9.55 -29.82
C GLU A 54 -16.18 -8.70 -28.54
N PRO A 55 -15.19 -8.81 -27.63
CA PRO A 55 -15.19 -8.05 -26.37
C PRO A 55 -15.09 -6.53 -26.59
N ASP A 56 -14.45 -6.09 -27.67
CA ASP A 56 -14.28 -4.67 -28.01
C ASP A 56 -15.56 -4.04 -28.60
N LYS A 57 -16.54 -4.86 -28.94
CA LYS A 57 -17.87 -4.43 -29.40
C LYS A 57 -18.92 -4.93 -28.41
N PRO A 58 -19.07 -4.31 -27.25
CA PRO A 58 -19.92 -4.81 -26.18
C PRO A 58 -21.38 -4.88 -26.60
N ASP A 59 -21.88 -6.10 -26.75
CA ASP A 59 -23.29 -6.41 -26.92
C ASP A 59 -23.81 -7.02 -25.61
N LYS A 60 -24.73 -6.31 -24.97
CA LYS A 60 -25.28 -6.75 -23.68
C LYS A 60 -25.92 -8.14 -23.75
N ASN A 61 -26.55 -8.47 -24.88
CA ASN A 61 -27.14 -9.77 -25.09
C ASN A 61 -26.06 -10.87 -25.19
N ALA A 62 -25.01 -10.62 -25.97
CA ALA A 62 -23.88 -11.55 -26.09
C ALA A 62 -23.18 -11.75 -24.74
N GLN A 63 -23.02 -10.70 -23.93
CA GLN A 63 -22.44 -10.79 -22.59
C GLN A 63 -23.30 -11.65 -21.64
N GLU A 64 -24.62 -11.51 -21.65
CA GLU A 64 -25.51 -12.35 -20.82
C GLU A 64 -25.52 -13.81 -21.25
N LEU A 65 -25.51 -14.09 -22.56
CA LEU A 65 -25.40 -15.45 -23.08
C LEU A 65 -24.07 -16.09 -22.68
N TYR A 66 -22.97 -15.35 -22.81
CA TYR A 66 -21.64 -15.79 -22.38
C TYR A 66 -21.62 -16.08 -20.87
N ALA A 67 -22.14 -15.18 -20.05
CA ALA A 67 -22.19 -15.36 -18.59
C ALA A 67 -23.00 -16.58 -18.17
N LEU A 68 -24.10 -16.88 -18.86
CA LEU A 68 -24.88 -18.10 -18.64
C LEU A 68 -24.11 -19.38 -18.95
N LEU A 69 -23.39 -19.41 -20.07
CA LEU A 69 -22.59 -20.57 -20.46
C LEU A 69 -21.39 -20.74 -19.51
N MET A 70 -20.73 -19.64 -19.14
CA MET A 70 -19.61 -19.65 -18.22
C MET A 70 -19.99 -20.17 -16.81
N ALA A 71 -21.22 -19.90 -16.37
CA ALA A 71 -21.74 -20.42 -15.10
C ALA A 71 -22.19 -21.88 -15.17
N SER A 72 -22.21 -22.50 -16.36
CA SER A 72 -22.67 -23.87 -16.54
C SER A 72 -21.55 -24.89 -16.32
N PRO A 73 -21.87 -26.12 -15.86
CA PRO A 73 -20.88 -27.20 -15.73
C PRO A 73 -20.35 -27.73 -17.09
N TYR A 74 -20.89 -27.24 -18.20
CA TYR A 74 -20.51 -27.66 -19.54
C TYR A 74 -19.56 -26.69 -20.26
N ILE A 75 -19.06 -25.70 -19.56
CA ILE A 75 -18.23 -24.63 -20.16
C ILE A 75 -16.93 -25.18 -20.77
N ASP A 76 -16.25 -26.10 -20.10
CA ASP A 76 -15.00 -26.68 -20.61
C ASP A 76 -15.23 -27.51 -21.88
N ASP A 77 -16.37 -28.21 -22.01
CA ASP A 77 -16.77 -28.92 -23.23
C ASP A 77 -17.09 -27.95 -24.36
N ALA A 78 -17.76 -26.84 -24.05
CA ALA A 78 -18.06 -25.79 -25.03
C ALA A 78 -16.78 -25.12 -25.56
N VAL A 79 -15.82 -24.82 -24.67
CA VAL A 79 -14.51 -24.27 -25.04
C VAL A 79 -13.75 -25.24 -25.94
N GLN A 80 -13.72 -26.54 -25.58
CA GLN A 80 -13.11 -27.58 -26.39
C GLN A 80 -13.70 -27.61 -27.79
N THR A 81 -15.03 -27.57 -27.90
CA THR A 81 -15.73 -27.61 -29.20
C THR A 81 -15.45 -26.33 -30.00
N PHE A 82 -15.46 -25.15 -29.36
CA PHE A 82 -15.21 -23.89 -30.02
C PHE A 82 -13.78 -23.79 -30.59
N LEU A 83 -12.77 -23.98 -29.76
CA LEU A 83 -11.37 -23.91 -30.18
C LEU A 83 -11.02 -25.07 -31.12
N GLY A 84 -11.56 -26.27 -30.87
CA GLY A 84 -11.41 -27.42 -31.75
C GLY A 84 -11.93 -27.20 -33.15
N SER A 85 -12.99 -26.40 -33.31
CA SER A 85 -13.53 -26.04 -34.62
C SER A 85 -12.61 -25.08 -35.40
N ILE A 86 -11.73 -24.36 -34.71
CA ILE A 86 -10.77 -23.43 -35.31
C ILE A 86 -9.50 -24.19 -35.75
N TYR A 87 -9.01 -25.07 -34.90
CA TYR A 87 -7.72 -25.76 -35.11
C TYR A 87 -7.81 -27.13 -35.77
N GLU A 88 -8.98 -27.67 -36.03
CA GLU A 88 -9.32 -28.91 -36.74
C GLU A 88 -8.51 -30.16 -36.27
N ALA A 89 -7.25 -30.27 -36.66
CA ALA A 89 -6.38 -31.41 -36.30
C ALA A 89 -5.58 -31.13 -35.01
N GLY A 90 -5.52 -32.12 -34.10
CA GLY A 90 -4.79 -32.02 -32.84
C GLY A 90 -5.57 -31.32 -31.70
N ALA A 91 -6.87 -31.20 -31.85
CA ALA A 91 -7.76 -30.63 -30.88
C ALA A 91 -8.84 -31.61 -30.36
N GLU A 92 -8.54 -32.88 -30.41
CA GLU A 92 -9.45 -33.97 -30.01
C GLU A 92 -9.70 -34.01 -28.50
N SER A 93 -8.82 -33.40 -27.72
CA SER A 93 -8.97 -33.25 -26.28
C SER A 93 -8.35 -31.93 -25.83
N GLN A 94 -8.65 -31.49 -24.60
CA GLN A 94 -8.01 -30.32 -24.03
C GLN A 94 -6.49 -30.50 -23.86
N ASP A 95 -6.02 -31.71 -23.57
CA ASP A 95 -4.59 -32.01 -23.52
C ASP A 95 -3.93 -31.86 -24.89
N ALA A 96 -4.55 -32.40 -25.94
CA ALA A 96 -4.07 -32.23 -27.33
C ALA A 96 -4.11 -30.76 -27.77
N MET A 97 -5.18 -30.03 -27.39
CA MET A 97 -5.35 -28.63 -27.70
C MET A 97 -4.21 -27.79 -27.10
N TYR A 98 -3.94 -27.93 -25.80
CA TYR A 98 -3.01 -27.07 -25.08
C TYR A 98 -1.58 -27.62 -24.97
N SER A 99 -1.27 -28.81 -25.47
CA SER A 99 0.11 -29.32 -25.54
C SER A 99 1.00 -28.56 -26.53
N ASP A 100 0.40 -27.87 -27.49
CA ASP A 100 1.10 -27.08 -28.50
C ASP A 100 1.29 -25.63 -27.99
N SER A 101 2.53 -25.26 -27.64
CA SER A 101 2.86 -23.93 -27.11
C SER A 101 2.68 -22.80 -28.13
N ALA A 102 2.88 -23.08 -29.44
CA ALA A 102 2.65 -22.10 -30.51
C ALA A 102 1.16 -21.76 -30.60
N ARG A 103 0.30 -22.78 -30.57
CA ARG A 103 -1.15 -22.61 -30.51
C ARG A 103 -1.59 -21.82 -29.24
N CYS A 104 -1.00 -22.12 -28.09
CA CYS A 104 -1.30 -21.38 -26.85
C CYS A 104 -0.96 -19.89 -26.96
N LEU A 105 0.11 -19.52 -27.68
CA LEU A 105 0.46 -18.13 -27.96
C LEU A 105 -0.49 -17.48 -28.97
N GLU A 106 -0.91 -18.20 -30.01
CA GLU A 106 -1.95 -17.71 -30.94
C GLU A 106 -3.25 -17.40 -30.21
N ILE A 107 -3.69 -18.31 -29.32
CA ILE A 107 -4.86 -18.09 -28.47
C ILE A 107 -4.69 -16.83 -27.61
N LEU A 108 -3.51 -16.60 -27.04
CA LEU A 108 -3.25 -15.42 -26.20
C LEU A 108 -3.40 -14.12 -26.98
N HIS A 109 -2.98 -14.08 -28.25
CA HIS A 109 -3.01 -12.88 -29.08
C HIS A 109 -4.37 -12.60 -29.73
N ASP A 110 -5.30 -13.54 -29.70
CA ASP A 110 -6.68 -13.31 -30.16
C ASP A 110 -7.63 -13.08 -28.95
N PRO A 111 -8.24 -11.90 -28.82
CA PRO A 111 -9.07 -11.55 -27.64
C PRO A 111 -10.28 -12.46 -27.46
N VAL A 112 -10.84 -13.01 -28.55
CA VAL A 112 -12.00 -13.90 -28.51
C VAL A 112 -11.57 -15.30 -28.03
N MET A 113 -10.47 -15.81 -28.62
CA MET A 113 -9.93 -17.12 -28.23
C MET A 113 -9.38 -17.11 -26.80
N ALA A 114 -8.65 -16.06 -26.40
CA ALA A 114 -8.10 -15.91 -25.04
C ALA A 114 -9.22 -15.90 -24.00
N ARG A 115 -10.29 -15.16 -24.26
CA ARG A 115 -11.45 -15.12 -23.39
C ARG A 115 -12.15 -16.48 -23.31
N ALA A 116 -12.30 -17.18 -24.45
CA ALA A 116 -12.89 -18.52 -24.49
C ALA A 116 -12.02 -19.53 -23.72
N ALA A 117 -10.70 -19.59 -23.98
CA ALA A 117 -9.78 -20.46 -23.28
C ALA A 117 -9.79 -20.26 -21.76
N GLY A 118 -9.97 -19.01 -21.35
CA GLY A 118 -10.04 -18.66 -19.94
C GLY A 118 -11.40 -18.86 -19.28
N ALA A 119 -12.47 -19.15 -20.02
CA ALA A 119 -13.81 -19.27 -19.47
C ALA A 119 -13.99 -20.51 -18.59
N GLY A 120 -13.40 -21.66 -18.99
CA GLY A 120 -13.46 -22.91 -18.26
C GLY A 120 -12.30 -23.07 -17.27
N ALA A 121 -12.55 -23.71 -16.13
CA ALA A 121 -11.48 -23.92 -15.14
C ALA A 121 -10.42 -24.92 -15.60
N VAL A 122 -10.80 -25.97 -16.32
CA VAL A 122 -9.88 -26.98 -16.87
C VAL A 122 -9.08 -26.35 -18.00
N SER A 123 -9.76 -25.71 -18.93
CA SER A 123 -9.18 -25.03 -20.08
C SER A 123 -8.16 -23.97 -19.66
N ALA A 124 -8.54 -23.04 -18.76
CA ALA A 124 -7.66 -21.99 -18.25
C ALA A 124 -6.40 -22.57 -17.60
N GLY A 125 -6.54 -23.62 -16.77
CA GLY A 125 -5.41 -24.26 -16.12
C GLY A 125 -4.41 -24.87 -17.08
N LYS A 126 -4.89 -25.62 -18.07
CA LYS A 126 -4.03 -26.26 -19.08
C LYS A 126 -3.33 -25.24 -19.98
N TRP A 127 -4.07 -24.26 -20.44
CA TRP A 127 -3.55 -23.16 -21.25
C TRP A 127 -2.44 -22.38 -20.55
N ILE A 128 -2.69 -21.93 -19.31
CA ILE A 128 -1.74 -21.14 -18.51
C ILE A 128 -0.50 -21.98 -18.13
N ALA A 129 -0.68 -23.28 -17.81
CA ALA A 129 0.44 -24.17 -17.53
C ALA A 129 1.39 -24.26 -18.75
N THR A 130 0.85 -24.43 -19.94
CA THR A 130 1.67 -24.49 -21.18
C THR A 130 2.36 -23.16 -21.48
N LEU A 131 1.69 -22.02 -21.31
CA LEU A 131 2.31 -20.70 -21.45
C LEU A 131 3.46 -20.48 -20.46
N ALA A 132 3.42 -21.15 -19.31
CA ALA A 132 4.51 -21.17 -18.33
C ALA A 132 5.57 -22.27 -18.57
N GLY A 133 5.53 -22.95 -19.72
CA GLY A 133 6.46 -24.02 -20.07
C GLY A 133 6.24 -25.33 -19.30
N GLN A 134 5.06 -25.51 -18.70
CA GLN A 134 4.69 -26.73 -17.97
C GLN A 134 3.82 -27.67 -18.81
N SER A 135 3.84 -28.97 -18.51
CA SER A 135 2.98 -29.92 -19.19
C SER A 135 1.51 -29.77 -18.79
N CYS A 136 0.63 -29.41 -19.73
CA CYS A 136 -0.80 -29.25 -19.47
C CYS A 136 -1.48 -30.52 -18.95
N ALA A 137 -1.00 -31.70 -19.34
CA ALA A 137 -1.54 -33.00 -18.92
C ALA A 137 -1.36 -33.26 -17.41
N ALA A 138 -0.45 -32.56 -16.74
CA ALA A 138 -0.22 -32.68 -15.30
C ALA A 138 -1.33 -32.04 -14.46
N TYR A 139 -2.21 -31.20 -15.05
CA TYR A 139 -3.17 -30.38 -14.31
C TYR A 139 -4.61 -30.64 -14.71
N THR A 140 -5.47 -30.83 -13.74
CA THR A 140 -6.90 -30.99 -13.93
C THR A 140 -7.65 -29.65 -14.08
N GLY A 141 -6.96 -28.52 -13.89
CA GLY A 141 -7.51 -27.19 -14.05
C GLY A 141 -6.72 -26.14 -13.29
N ILE A 142 -7.20 -24.89 -13.34
CA ILE A 142 -6.50 -23.73 -12.78
C ILE A 142 -6.29 -23.82 -11.27
N ALA A 143 -7.20 -24.45 -10.53
CA ALA A 143 -7.03 -24.65 -9.09
C ALA A 143 -5.82 -25.58 -8.78
N ALA A 144 -5.58 -26.62 -9.61
CA ALA A 144 -4.43 -27.48 -9.47
C ALA A 144 -3.12 -26.73 -9.81
N VAL A 145 -3.14 -25.87 -10.83
CA VAL A 145 -2.02 -24.97 -11.16
C VAL A 145 -1.73 -24.04 -9.99
N ALA A 146 -2.74 -23.37 -9.45
CA ALA A 146 -2.62 -22.42 -8.34
C ALA A 146 -2.18 -23.06 -7.01
N ALA A 147 -2.35 -24.36 -6.85
CA ALA A 147 -1.90 -25.15 -5.69
C ALA A 147 -0.45 -25.65 -5.81
N SER A 148 0.13 -25.64 -7.01
CA SER A 148 1.49 -26.11 -7.27
C SER A 148 2.49 -24.98 -7.16
N GLU A 149 3.39 -25.04 -6.17
CA GLU A 149 4.43 -24.03 -5.95
C GLU A 149 5.37 -23.92 -7.17
N THR A 150 5.84 -25.06 -7.68
CA THR A 150 6.73 -25.11 -8.86
C THR A 150 6.07 -24.44 -10.07
N THR A 151 4.79 -24.78 -10.33
CA THR A 151 4.07 -24.26 -11.47
C THR A 151 3.76 -22.77 -11.29
N MET A 152 3.32 -22.35 -10.12
CA MET A 152 3.05 -20.93 -9.87
C MET A 152 4.30 -20.06 -9.91
N THR A 153 5.45 -20.60 -9.51
CA THR A 153 6.74 -19.92 -9.70
C THR A 153 7.04 -19.74 -11.20
N ALA A 154 6.82 -20.77 -12.01
CA ALA A 154 6.98 -20.67 -13.47
C ALA A 154 5.97 -19.70 -14.11
N VAL A 155 4.69 -19.77 -13.71
CA VAL A 155 3.64 -18.84 -14.16
C VAL A 155 4.00 -17.41 -13.80
N ALA A 156 4.41 -17.15 -12.56
CA ALA A 156 4.76 -15.82 -12.10
C ALA A 156 6.03 -15.23 -12.77
N ALA A 157 6.92 -16.09 -13.28
CA ALA A 157 8.10 -15.68 -14.05
C ALA A 157 7.82 -15.47 -15.55
N SER A 158 6.66 -15.91 -16.06
CA SER A 158 6.30 -15.86 -17.47
C SER A 158 5.36 -14.68 -17.77
N GLU A 159 5.80 -13.72 -18.59
CA GLU A 159 4.97 -12.59 -19.05
C GLU A 159 3.69 -13.07 -19.75
N THR A 160 3.80 -14.08 -20.63
CA THR A 160 2.67 -14.61 -21.38
C THR A 160 1.66 -15.34 -20.49
N ALA A 161 2.13 -16.13 -19.53
CA ALA A 161 1.26 -16.80 -18.58
C ALA A 161 0.59 -15.79 -17.63
N MET A 162 1.32 -14.78 -17.16
CA MET A 162 0.73 -13.73 -16.31
C MET A 162 -0.24 -12.85 -17.09
N ALA A 163 0.01 -12.53 -18.35
CA ALA A 163 -0.97 -11.84 -19.21
C ALA A 163 -2.27 -12.63 -19.32
N ALA A 164 -2.19 -13.95 -19.49
CA ALA A 164 -3.35 -14.83 -19.48
C ALA A 164 -4.09 -14.83 -18.11
N VAL A 165 -3.35 -14.86 -16.99
CA VAL A 165 -3.93 -14.82 -15.63
C VAL A 165 -4.68 -13.51 -15.40
N VAL A 166 -4.06 -12.37 -15.64
CA VAL A 166 -4.66 -11.06 -15.29
C VAL A 166 -5.81 -10.64 -16.21
N SER A 167 -5.85 -11.18 -17.42
CA SER A 167 -6.96 -10.96 -18.35
C SER A 167 -8.15 -11.89 -18.12
N ASN A 168 -8.04 -12.84 -17.19
CA ASN A 168 -9.01 -13.89 -16.98
C ASN A 168 -9.51 -13.98 -15.54
N ALA A 169 -10.82 -13.72 -15.33
CA ALA A 169 -11.42 -13.71 -14.00
C ALA A 169 -11.34 -15.07 -13.27
N THR A 170 -11.50 -16.20 -14.00
CA THR A 170 -11.43 -17.54 -13.43
C THR A 170 -10.03 -17.84 -12.91
N ALA A 171 -9.01 -17.54 -13.71
CA ALA A 171 -7.61 -17.72 -13.34
C ALA A 171 -7.19 -16.78 -12.20
N LEU A 172 -7.54 -15.51 -12.31
CA LEU A 172 -7.24 -14.52 -11.28
C LEU A 172 -7.85 -14.90 -9.92
N ASN A 173 -9.13 -15.33 -9.90
CA ASN A 173 -9.78 -15.80 -8.68
C ASN A 173 -9.08 -17.03 -8.08
N ALA A 174 -8.63 -17.97 -8.90
CA ALA A 174 -7.88 -19.14 -8.42
C ALA A 174 -6.54 -18.71 -7.78
N VAL A 175 -5.85 -17.74 -8.37
CA VAL A 175 -4.59 -17.19 -7.84
C VAL A 175 -4.83 -16.47 -6.50
N VAL A 176 -5.80 -15.54 -6.41
CA VAL A 176 -6.02 -14.75 -5.18
C VAL A 176 -6.61 -15.55 -4.02
N THR A 177 -7.12 -16.75 -4.27
CA THR A 177 -7.61 -17.67 -3.22
C THR A 177 -6.56 -18.70 -2.80
N SER A 178 -5.45 -18.83 -3.53
CA SER A 178 -4.36 -19.75 -3.22
C SER A 178 -3.18 -19.04 -2.56
N ARG A 179 -2.85 -19.40 -1.31
CA ARG A 179 -1.67 -18.86 -0.62
C ARG A 179 -0.36 -19.19 -1.36
N VAL A 180 -0.28 -20.37 -1.98
CA VAL A 180 0.89 -20.78 -2.78
C VAL A 180 1.07 -19.87 -3.98
N ALA A 181 -0.01 -19.63 -4.73
CA ALA A 181 0.00 -18.74 -5.88
C ALA A 181 0.33 -17.29 -5.49
N LEU A 182 -0.28 -16.79 -4.42
CA LEU A 182 -0.03 -15.43 -3.93
C LEU A 182 1.42 -15.19 -3.52
N ASN A 183 2.05 -16.16 -2.85
CA ASN A 183 3.46 -16.07 -2.49
C ASN A 183 4.37 -16.03 -3.73
N ALA A 184 4.10 -16.87 -4.73
CA ALA A 184 4.86 -16.86 -5.99
C ALA A 184 4.68 -15.54 -6.75
N VAL A 185 3.46 -15.04 -6.86
CA VAL A 185 3.13 -13.76 -7.51
C VAL A 185 3.83 -12.59 -6.79
N ALA A 186 3.71 -12.51 -5.47
CA ALA A 186 4.31 -11.43 -4.68
C ALA A 186 5.85 -11.46 -4.65
N ALA A 187 6.47 -12.58 -5.00
CA ALA A 187 7.93 -12.70 -5.12
C ALA A 187 8.45 -12.37 -6.53
N SER A 188 7.57 -12.18 -7.52
CA SER A 188 7.94 -11.97 -8.93
C SER A 188 7.67 -10.54 -9.39
N GLU A 189 8.71 -9.85 -9.89
CA GLU A 189 8.59 -8.54 -10.53
C GLU A 189 7.70 -8.60 -11.78
N THR A 190 7.84 -9.64 -12.60
CA THR A 190 7.02 -9.87 -13.80
C THR A 190 5.55 -9.98 -13.45
N ALA A 191 5.21 -10.80 -12.46
CA ALA A 191 3.83 -10.98 -12.02
C ALA A 191 3.25 -9.69 -11.42
N MET A 192 4.01 -8.98 -10.60
CA MET A 192 3.58 -7.72 -10.03
C MET A 192 3.38 -6.64 -11.09
N ALA A 193 4.27 -6.55 -12.10
CA ALA A 193 4.10 -5.63 -13.22
C ALA A 193 2.81 -5.93 -14.01
N ALA A 194 2.50 -7.20 -14.27
CA ALA A 194 1.26 -7.60 -14.94
C ALA A 194 0.01 -7.23 -14.14
N ILE A 195 0.00 -7.45 -12.81
CA ILE A 195 -1.12 -7.07 -11.93
C ILE A 195 -1.30 -5.56 -11.89
N ILE A 196 -0.22 -4.81 -11.72
CA ILE A 196 -0.24 -3.34 -11.64
C ILE A 196 -0.70 -2.72 -12.96
N GLY A 197 -0.31 -3.33 -14.09
CA GLY A 197 -0.73 -2.92 -15.43
C GLY A 197 -2.20 -3.21 -15.76
N ASN A 198 -2.90 -3.99 -14.92
CA ASN A 198 -4.30 -4.36 -15.15
C ASN A 198 -5.18 -3.87 -13.97
N ALA A 199 -6.00 -2.85 -14.22
CA ALA A 199 -6.84 -2.22 -13.19
C ALA A 199 -7.82 -3.20 -12.52
N THR A 200 -8.36 -4.17 -13.26
CA THR A 200 -9.27 -5.18 -12.72
C THR A 200 -8.53 -6.12 -11.77
N ALA A 201 -7.35 -6.63 -12.18
CA ALA A 201 -6.53 -7.50 -11.37
C ALA A 201 -6.05 -6.78 -10.10
N LEU A 202 -5.62 -5.52 -10.23
CA LEU A 202 -5.20 -4.70 -9.11
C LEU A 202 -6.32 -4.51 -8.07
N ASN A 203 -7.55 -4.22 -8.52
CA ASN A 203 -8.70 -4.08 -7.62
C ASN A 203 -9.04 -5.40 -6.91
N VAL A 204 -8.97 -6.53 -7.60
CA VAL A 204 -9.19 -7.85 -6.99
C VAL A 204 -8.15 -8.12 -5.90
N VAL A 205 -6.87 -7.84 -6.16
CA VAL A 205 -5.79 -7.96 -5.18
C VAL A 205 -5.99 -7.00 -4.00
N ALA A 206 -6.28 -5.73 -4.25
CA ALA A 206 -6.43 -4.69 -3.21
C ALA A 206 -7.67 -4.88 -2.31
N THR A 207 -8.63 -5.67 -2.75
CA THR A 207 -9.82 -6.03 -1.94
C THR A 207 -9.72 -7.39 -1.27
N SER A 208 -8.72 -8.20 -1.61
CA SER A 208 -8.46 -9.50 -1.00
C SER A 208 -7.47 -9.38 0.16
N GLN A 209 -7.92 -9.67 1.39
CA GLN A 209 -7.04 -9.68 2.57
C GLN A 209 -5.85 -10.64 2.42
N ALA A 210 -6.09 -11.84 1.86
CA ALA A 210 -5.02 -12.82 1.66
C ALA A 210 -3.97 -12.34 0.66
N ALA A 211 -4.43 -11.75 -0.46
CA ALA A 211 -3.55 -11.21 -1.49
C ALA A 211 -2.74 -10.03 -0.95
N MET A 212 -3.39 -9.08 -0.26
CA MET A 212 -2.68 -7.93 0.30
C MET A 212 -1.72 -8.32 1.43
N ASN A 213 -2.00 -9.36 2.21
CA ASN A 213 -1.04 -9.87 3.18
C ASN A 213 0.23 -10.42 2.49
N ALA A 214 0.09 -11.11 1.37
CA ALA A 214 1.24 -11.59 0.59
C ALA A 214 2.03 -10.43 -0.04
N VAL A 215 1.35 -9.47 -0.65
CA VAL A 215 1.95 -8.25 -1.21
C VAL A 215 2.70 -7.47 -0.12
N ALA A 216 2.06 -7.22 1.03
CA ALA A 216 2.64 -6.46 2.12
C ALA A 216 3.84 -7.17 2.81
N ALA A 217 3.91 -8.50 2.71
CA ALA A 217 5.04 -9.27 3.22
C ALA A 217 6.24 -9.31 2.24
N SER A 218 6.04 -8.94 0.98
CA SER A 218 7.06 -8.97 -0.07
C SER A 218 7.63 -7.56 -0.32
N GLU A 219 8.95 -7.43 -0.19
CA GLU A 219 9.66 -6.18 -0.51
C GLU A 219 9.56 -5.86 -2.02
N THR A 220 9.73 -6.86 -2.88
CA THR A 220 9.57 -6.74 -4.34
C THR A 220 8.20 -6.22 -4.70
N ALA A 221 7.13 -6.82 -4.16
CA ALA A 221 5.77 -6.41 -4.45
C ALA A 221 5.47 -5.00 -3.96
N MET A 222 5.86 -4.65 -2.73
CA MET A 222 5.63 -3.31 -2.18
C MET A 222 6.40 -2.24 -2.95
N THR A 223 7.66 -2.51 -3.33
CA THR A 223 8.45 -1.60 -4.16
C THR A 223 7.76 -1.35 -5.51
N ALA A 224 7.30 -2.40 -6.19
CA ALA A 224 6.60 -2.28 -7.46
C ALA A 224 5.28 -1.48 -7.33
N VAL A 225 4.49 -1.76 -6.28
CA VAL A 225 3.23 -1.02 -6.02
C VAL A 225 3.49 0.46 -5.73
N ILE A 226 4.49 0.78 -4.89
CA ILE A 226 4.82 2.16 -4.53
C ILE A 226 5.39 2.94 -5.72
N ALA A 227 6.15 2.29 -6.60
CA ALA A 227 6.68 2.90 -7.82
C ALA A 227 5.57 3.30 -8.81
N ASN A 228 4.39 2.70 -8.73
CA ASN A 228 3.24 3.05 -9.56
C ASN A 228 2.20 3.84 -8.78
N THR A 229 2.10 5.13 -9.02
CA THR A 229 1.20 6.05 -8.30
C THR A 229 -0.27 5.61 -8.33
N ALA A 230 -0.77 5.10 -9.47
CA ALA A 230 -2.16 4.65 -9.59
C ALA A 230 -2.41 3.40 -8.75
N ALA A 231 -1.48 2.44 -8.77
CA ALA A 231 -1.54 1.24 -7.96
C ALA A 231 -1.47 1.57 -6.46
N PHE A 232 -0.55 2.44 -6.07
CA PHE A 232 -0.43 2.83 -4.68
C PHE A 232 -1.65 3.60 -4.17
N ASN A 233 -2.25 4.48 -4.99
CA ASN A 233 -3.51 5.15 -4.63
C ASN A 233 -4.66 4.14 -4.45
N THR A 234 -4.71 3.07 -5.23
CA THR A 234 -5.69 1.98 -5.04
C THR A 234 -5.49 1.30 -3.67
N VAL A 235 -4.25 1.05 -3.27
CA VAL A 235 -3.91 0.51 -1.94
C VAL A 235 -4.31 1.49 -0.83
N VAL A 236 -3.95 2.78 -0.95
CA VAL A 236 -4.25 3.82 0.05
C VAL A 236 -5.74 4.02 0.26
N THR A 237 -6.56 3.86 -0.78
CA THR A 237 -8.02 3.99 -0.68
C THR A 237 -8.73 2.72 -0.22
N SER A 238 -8.04 1.58 -0.22
CA SER A 238 -8.57 0.30 0.25
C SER A 238 -8.27 0.09 1.74
N HIS A 239 -9.31 0.03 2.57
CA HIS A 239 -9.18 -0.27 4.00
C HIS A 239 -8.55 -1.66 4.23
N VAL A 240 -8.90 -2.66 3.42
CA VAL A 240 -8.32 -4.00 3.46
C VAL A 240 -6.82 -3.95 3.19
N ALA A 241 -6.41 -3.25 2.14
CA ALA A 241 -5.02 -3.13 1.76
C ALA A 241 -4.20 -2.37 2.82
N MET A 242 -4.72 -1.26 3.33
CA MET A 242 -4.02 -0.48 4.35
C MET A 242 -3.87 -1.24 5.69
N ASN A 243 -4.84 -2.06 6.07
CA ASN A 243 -4.71 -2.95 7.24
C ASN A 243 -3.59 -3.99 7.03
N ALA A 244 -3.46 -4.55 5.83
CA ALA A 244 -2.38 -5.47 5.50
C ALA A 244 -1.01 -4.75 5.55
N VAL A 245 -0.91 -3.55 4.98
CA VAL A 245 0.29 -2.70 5.05
C VAL A 245 0.68 -2.42 6.50
N ALA A 246 -0.24 -1.96 7.34
CA ALA A 246 0.02 -1.65 8.75
C ALA A 246 0.32 -2.89 9.61
N SER A 247 0.02 -4.08 9.12
CA SER A 247 0.32 -5.35 9.78
C SER A 247 1.66 -5.96 9.36
N SER A 248 2.36 -5.37 8.38
CA SER A 248 3.65 -5.83 7.87
C SER A 248 4.74 -4.79 8.09
N TYR A 249 5.80 -5.17 8.81
CA TYR A 249 6.96 -4.28 8.97
C TYR A 249 7.70 -4.00 7.65
N VAL A 250 7.65 -4.94 6.70
CA VAL A 250 8.22 -4.78 5.35
C VAL A 250 7.49 -3.65 4.62
N ALA A 251 6.16 -3.71 4.61
CA ALA A 251 5.34 -2.70 3.95
C ALA A 251 5.41 -1.33 4.63
N VAL A 252 5.37 -1.28 5.97
CA VAL A 252 5.55 -0.04 6.73
C VAL A 252 6.90 0.60 6.40
N ALA A 253 7.99 -0.17 6.40
CA ALA A 253 9.31 0.34 6.05
C ALA A 253 9.33 0.87 4.60
N ALA A 254 8.82 0.10 3.63
CA ALA A 254 8.78 0.52 2.23
C ALA A 254 8.01 1.83 2.01
N VAL A 255 6.90 2.04 2.73
CA VAL A 255 6.17 3.32 2.69
C VAL A 255 7.04 4.47 3.21
N TYR A 256 7.74 4.31 4.33
CA TYR A 256 8.59 5.38 4.90
C TYR A 256 9.87 5.61 4.11
N GLU A 257 10.36 4.65 3.33
CA GLU A 257 11.48 4.82 2.39
C GLU A 257 11.12 5.70 1.18
N SER A 258 9.82 5.83 0.87
CA SER A 258 9.32 6.65 -0.23
C SER A 258 8.61 7.92 0.27
N ALA A 259 9.21 9.09 0.07
CA ALA A 259 8.58 10.37 0.43
C ALA A 259 7.23 10.57 -0.30
N VAL A 260 7.11 10.12 -1.55
CA VAL A 260 5.85 10.18 -2.33
C VAL A 260 4.78 9.31 -1.70
N ALA A 261 5.14 8.09 -1.28
CA ALA A 261 4.21 7.19 -0.61
C ALA A 261 3.73 7.75 0.74
N VAL A 262 4.63 8.30 1.55
CA VAL A 262 4.27 8.94 2.82
C VAL A 262 3.26 10.07 2.61
N GLU A 263 3.49 10.95 1.63
CA GLU A 263 2.58 12.07 1.36
C GLU A 263 1.23 11.57 0.80
N ALA A 264 1.21 10.55 -0.03
CA ALA A 264 -0.04 9.93 -0.50
C ALA A 264 -0.87 9.33 0.66
N VAL A 265 -0.21 8.62 1.59
CA VAL A 265 -0.91 8.07 2.78
C VAL A 265 -1.38 9.20 3.70
N LYS A 266 -0.59 10.25 3.93
CA LYS A 266 -0.99 11.42 4.75
C LYS A 266 -2.19 12.18 4.17
N ALA A 267 -2.34 12.20 2.85
CA ALA A 267 -3.47 12.82 2.18
C ALA A 267 -4.81 12.10 2.45
N ASN A 268 -4.77 10.84 2.92
CA ASN A 268 -5.93 10.06 3.34
C ASN A 268 -5.86 9.83 4.86
N GLU A 269 -6.71 10.54 5.62
CA GLU A 269 -6.71 10.52 7.09
C GLU A 269 -6.89 9.10 7.67
N THR A 270 -7.77 8.29 7.08
CA THR A 270 -7.99 6.90 7.50
C THR A 270 -6.76 6.04 7.26
N ALA A 271 -6.14 6.15 6.09
CA ALA A 271 -4.92 5.41 5.76
C ALA A 271 -3.76 5.83 6.67
N TRP A 272 -3.61 7.13 6.92
CA TRP A 272 -2.58 7.65 7.82
C TRP A 272 -2.77 7.15 9.25
N SER A 273 -4.00 7.21 9.77
CA SER A 273 -4.33 6.68 11.10
C SER A 273 -4.04 5.17 11.19
N THR A 274 -4.38 4.41 10.15
CA THR A 274 -4.11 2.96 10.08
C THR A 274 -2.61 2.67 10.10
N LEU A 275 -1.83 3.35 9.25
CA LEU A 275 -0.38 3.16 9.17
C LEU A 275 0.32 3.50 10.49
N THR A 276 0.00 4.65 11.08
CA THR A 276 0.64 5.14 12.33
C THR A 276 0.15 4.39 13.57
N GLY A 277 -0.99 3.71 13.46
CA GLY A 277 -1.56 2.82 14.47
C GLY A 277 -0.99 1.39 14.44
N ALA A 278 0.00 1.11 13.60
CA ALA A 278 0.65 -0.21 13.55
C ALA A 278 1.16 -0.65 14.93
N SER A 279 1.14 -1.96 15.17
CA SER A 279 1.51 -2.53 16.48
C SER A 279 2.96 -2.26 16.87
N SER A 280 3.27 -2.34 18.17
CA SER A 280 4.64 -2.20 18.70
C SER A 280 5.62 -3.15 18.00
N ALA A 281 5.22 -4.40 17.74
CA ALA A 281 6.05 -5.38 17.05
C ALA A 281 6.33 -4.98 15.59
N VAL A 282 5.34 -4.51 14.87
CA VAL A 282 5.51 -4.04 13.49
C VAL A 282 6.37 -2.78 13.44
N MET A 283 6.09 -1.80 14.29
CA MET A 283 6.85 -0.55 14.33
C MET A 283 8.31 -0.75 14.74
N GLY A 284 8.59 -1.64 15.72
CA GLY A 284 9.94 -1.96 16.12
C GLY A 284 10.75 -2.57 14.98
N LYS A 285 10.19 -3.58 14.31
CA LYS A 285 10.84 -4.23 13.16
C LYS A 285 10.99 -3.29 11.95
N ALA A 286 10.00 -2.45 11.68
CA ALA A 286 10.09 -1.45 10.62
C ALA A 286 11.19 -0.43 10.92
N ALA A 287 11.25 0.11 12.14
CA ALA A 287 12.29 1.04 12.55
C ALA A 287 13.69 0.41 12.48
N ALA A 288 13.85 -0.85 12.88
CA ALA A 288 15.11 -1.60 12.74
C ALA A 288 15.53 -1.67 11.26
N LYS A 289 14.63 -2.11 10.36
CA LYS A 289 14.89 -2.18 8.91
C LYS A 289 15.31 -0.80 8.35
N LEU A 290 14.56 0.25 8.66
CA LEU A 290 14.83 1.62 8.21
C LEU A 290 16.16 2.19 8.73
N ALA A 291 16.66 1.66 9.84
CA ALA A 291 17.96 2.02 10.41
C ALA A 291 19.10 1.07 9.97
N GLY A 292 18.85 0.15 9.03
CA GLY A 292 19.83 -0.81 8.53
C GLY A 292 20.17 -1.94 9.52
N LEU A 293 19.31 -2.19 10.51
CA LEU A 293 19.44 -3.28 11.48
C LEU A 293 18.66 -4.51 11.02
N ASN A 294 19.00 -5.68 11.53
CA ASN A 294 18.24 -6.90 11.28
C ASN A 294 16.93 -6.90 12.10
N PRO A 295 15.74 -6.85 11.48
CA PRO A 295 14.46 -6.81 12.20
C PRO A 295 14.18 -8.06 13.04
N ALA A 296 14.83 -9.20 12.73
CA ALA A 296 14.63 -10.44 13.46
C ALA A 296 15.20 -10.40 14.90
N ASP A 297 16.15 -9.49 15.16
CA ASP A 297 16.80 -9.36 16.46
C ASP A 297 15.92 -8.63 17.49
N TYR A 298 14.80 -8.05 17.05
CA TYR A 298 13.94 -7.23 17.90
C TYR A 298 12.48 -7.71 17.85
N ALA A 299 11.92 -8.01 19.01
CA ALA A 299 10.53 -8.44 19.11
C ALA A 299 9.55 -7.28 18.83
N ASP A 300 9.85 -6.09 19.37
CA ASP A 300 8.98 -4.93 19.36
C ASP A 300 9.73 -3.62 19.64
N MET A 301 8.99 -2.52 19.79
CA MET A 301 9.56 -1.20 20.13
C MET A 301 10.17 -1.15 21.54
N ASP A 302 9.71 -1.92 22.50
CA ASP A 302 10.30 -1.93 23.84
C ASP A 302 11.69 -2.62 23.81
N ALA A 303 11.85 -3.69 23.01
CA ALA A 303 13.15 -4.32 22.76
C ALA A 303 14.13 -3.35 22.05
N ILE A 304 13.65 -2.60 21.06
CA ILE A 304 14.42 -1.54 20.40
C ILE A 304 14.83 -0.47 21.41
N ALA A 305 13.88 0.05 22.20
CA ALA A 305 14.13 1.12 23.17
C ALA A 305 15.13 0.72 24.26
N ALA A 306 15.20 -0.56 24.62
CA ALA A 306 16.15 -1.10 25.59
C ALA A 306 17.57 -1.25 25.04
N SER A 307 17.75 -1.29 23.71
CA SER A 307 19.05 -1.46 23.05
C SER A 307 19.69 -0.12 22.73
N SER A 308 20.80 0.20 23.39
CA SER A 308 21.58 1.43 23.11
C SER A 308 22.12 1.46 21.68
N THR A 309 22.55 0.32 21.15
CA THR A 309 23.05 0.19 19.77
C THR A 309 21.94 0.44 18.77
N ALA A 310 20.76 -0.18 18.98
CA ALA A 310 19.60 0.03 18.10
C ALA A 310 19.14 1.49 18.13
N MET A 311 19.03 2.06 19.31
CA MET A 311 18.58 3.45 19.45
C MET A 311 19.58 4.47 18.88
N ALA A 312 20.89 4.20 18.95
CA ALA A 312 21.89 5.04 18.30
C ALA A 312 21.73 5.02 16.76
N ALA A 313 21.55 3.84 16.16
CA ALA A 313 21.31 3.72 14.72
C ALA A 313 20.00 4.37 14.29
N ILE A 314 18.93 4.12 15.02
CA ILE A 314 17.60 4.68 14.75
C ILE A 314 17.61 6.21 14.89
N ALA A 315 18.20 6.75 15.95
CA ALA A 315 18.28 8.20 16.18
C ALA A 315 19.14 8.93 15.12
N ALA A 316 19.99 8.22 14.39
CA ALA A 316 20.75 8.72 13.26
C ALA A 316 19.98 8.60 11.92
N SER A 317 18.96 7.76 11.85
CA SER A 317 18.15 7.54 10.63
C SER A 317 16.94 8.48 10.59
N GLN A 318 16.90 9.35 9.57
CA GLN A 318 15.77 10.27 9.38
C GLN A 318 14.45 9.52 9.10
N THR A 319 14.49 8.46 8.29
CA THR A 319 13.31 7.67 7.92
C THR A 319 12.80 6.85 9.10
N ALA A 320 13.69 6.21 9.86
CA ALA A 320 13.31 5.47 11.07
C ALA A 320 12.68 6.40 12.12
N MET A 321 13.29 7.55 12.36
CA MET A 321 12.77 8.52 13.32
C MET A 321 11.45 9.17 12.84
N ALA A 322 11.26 9.37 11.53
CA ALA A 322 9.98 9.84 11.00
C ALA A 322 8.84 8.84 11.25
N ALA A 323 9.11 7.53 11.07
CA ALA A 323 8.15 6.48 11.37
C ALA A 323 7.80 6.43 12.87
N ILE A 324 8.81 6.44 13.74
CA ILE A 324 8.64 6.43 15.19
C ILE A 324 7.87 7.67 15.66
N ALA A 325 8.25 8.85 15.20
CA ALA A 325 7.64 10.12 15.61
C ALA A 325 6.16 10.25 15.17
N ALA A 326 5.75 9.54 14.12
CA ALA A 326 4.37 9.49 13.68
C ALA A 326 3.50 8.53 14.51
N SER A 327 4.09 7.53 15.17
CA SER A 327 3.40 6.49 15.93
C SER A 327 3.33 6.81 17.42
N GLN A 328 2.10 6.90 17.96
CA GLN A 328 1.88 7.09 19.39
C GLN A 328 2.47 5.91 20.20
N THR A 329 2.29 4.68 19.72
CA THR A 329 2.80 3.47 20.37
C THR A 329 4.33 3.48 20.45
N ALA A 330 5.01 3.83 19.35
CA ALA A 330 6.47 3.91 19.32
C ALA A 330 7.00 5.01 20.22
N MET A 331 6.40 6.20 20.18
CA MET A 331 6.80 7.31 21.05
C MET A 331 6.61 6.99 22.54
N ALA A 332 5.54 6.27 22.88
CA ALA A 332 5.34 5.84 24.27
C ALA A 332 6.46 4.88 24.76
N ALA A 333 6.94 3.96 23.90
CA ALA A 333 8.07 3.10 24.22
C ALA A 333 9.37 3.89 24.42
N ILE A 334 9.66 4.86 23.55
CA ILE A 334 10.81 5.75 23.68
C ILE A 334 10.78 6.52 25.02
N ILE A 335 9.64 7.12 25.37
CA ILE A 335 9.51 7.96 26.56
C ILE A 335 9.64 7.15 27.86
N ARG A 336 9.21 5.91 27.87
CA ARG A 336 9.32 5.01 29.04
C ARG A 336 10.74 4.51 29.29
N ASN A 337 11.62 4.59 28.28
CA ASN A 337 12.98 4.06 28.37
C ASN A 337 14.03 5.18 28.33
N SER A 338 14.82 5.31 29.41
CA SER A 338 15.84 6.38 29.53
C SER A 338 16.94 6.27 28.49
N THR A 339 17.34 5.05 28.09
CA THR A 339 18.34 4.80 27.03
C THR A 339 17.85 5.35 25.70
N ALA A 340 16.63 5.01 25.31
CA ALA A 340 16.01 5.47 24.08
C ALA A 340 15.81 6.99 24.09
N LEU A 341 15.28 7.52 25.19
CA LEU A 341 15.02 8.94 25.32
C LEU A 341 16.32 9.76 25.25
N ASN A 342 17.39 9.32 25.91
CA ASN A 342 18.69 9.99 25.83
C ASN A 342 19.27 9.95 24.40
N ALA A 343 19.13 8.84 23.67
CA ALA A 343 19.56 8.77 22.28
C ALA A 343 18.79 9.78 21.40
N VAL A 344 17.49 9.90 21.58
CA VAL A 344 16.64 10.85 20.81
C VAL A 344 17.02 12.29 21.12
N VAL A 345 17.09 12.68 22.39
CA VAL A 345 17.38 14.08 22.79
C VAL A 345 18.82 14.51 22.53
N SER A 346 19.71 13.57 22.22
CA SER A 346 21.10 13.83 21.84
C SER A 346 21.34 13.85 20.33
N SER A 347 20.35 13.49 19.53
CA SER A 347 20.44 13.46 18.06
C SER A 347 19.66 14.61 17.42
N SER A 348 20.35 15.45 16.63
CA SER A 348 19.69 16.51 15.85
C SER A 348 18.72 15.95 14.81
N THR A 349 19.05 14.81 14.18
CA THR A 349 18.18 14.10 13.25
C THR A 349 16.90 13.64 13.93
N ALA A 350 17.00 13.02 15.10
CA ALA A 350 15.85 12.57 15.87
C ALA A 350 15.00 13.76 16.35
N MET A 351 15.62 14.81 16.84
CA MET A 351 14.91 16.01 17.29
C MET A 351 14.17 16.73 16.15
N ALA A 352 14.75 16.76 14.94
CA ALA A 352 14.08 17.28 13.75
C ALA A 352 12.82 16.47 13.38
N ALA A 353 12.90 15.15 13.44
CA ALA A 353 11.76 14.26 13.19
C ALA A 353 10.66 14.46 14.26
N VAL A 354 11.03 14.50 15.53
CA VAL A 354 10.10 14.76 16.66
C VAL A 354 9.39 16.11 16.49
N ALA A 355 10.13 17.18 16.22
CA ALA A 355 9.55 18.51 16.03
C ALA A 355 8.69 18.64 14.77
N SER A 356 8.83 17.70 13.82
CA SER A 356 8.02 17.65 12.59
C SER A 356 6.71 16.87 12.77
N SER A 357 6.56 16.13 13.87
CA SER A 357 5.39 15.33 14.19
C SER A 357 4.60 15.92 15.36
N LYS A 358 3.33 16.27 15.13
CA LYS A 358 2.42 16.68 16.22
C LYS A 358 2.26 15.56 17.27
N THR A 359 2.21 14.30 16.84
CA THR A 359 2.10 13.13 17.73
C THR A 359 3.28 13.07 18.69
N ALA A 360 4.50 13.15 18.17
CA ALA A 360 5.72 13.11 18.99
C ALA A 360 5.83 14.36 19.88
N ALA A 361 5.59 15.55 19.33
CA ALA A 361 5.64 16.79 20.09
C ALA A 361 4.65 16.76 21.27
N THR A 362 3.41 16.32 21.05
CA THR A 362 2.41 16.16 22.11
C THR A 362 2.87 15.18 23.20
N ALA A 363 3.40 14.02 22.79
CA ALA A 363 3.88 13.01 23.73
C ALA A 363 5.06 13.50 24.59
N ILE A 364 5.99 14.21 23.98
CA ILE A 364 7.16 14.80 24.67
C ILE A 364 6.72 15.92 25.63
N GLU A 365 5.90 16.88 25.18
CA GLU A 365 5.44 18.00 26.02
C GLU A 365 4.61 17.52 27.23
N ALA A 366 3.88 16.42 27.09
CA ALA A 366 3.08 15.84 28.16
C ALA A 366 3.89 15.01 29.17
N SER A 367 5.18 14.69 28.87
CA SER A 367 6.01 13.83 29.71
C SER A 367 7.04 14.64 30.49
N SER A 368 6.92 14.67 31.83
CA SER A 368 7.93 15.29 32.70
C SER A 368 9.32 14.63 32.56
N THR A 369 9.35 13.31 32.32
CA THR A 369 10.59 12.56 32.07
C THR A 369 11.27 13.03 30.80
N ALA A 370 10.50 13.19 29.71
CA ALA A 370 11.04 13.66 28.43
C ALA A 370 11.53 15.11 28.52
N VAL A 371 10.75 15.97 29.16
CA VAL A 371 11.12 17.37 29.42
C VAL A 371 12.41 17.46 30.24
N SER A 372 12.57 16.62 31.27
CA SER A 372 13.79 16.57 32.08
C SER A 372 14.99 16.14 31.25
N ALA A 373 14.84 15.12 30.41
CA ALA A 373 15.90 14.65 29.50
C ALA A 373 16.33 15.76 28.51
N LEU A 374 15.35 16.47 27.92
CA LEU A 374 15.62 17.61 27.04
C LEU A 374 16.38 18.75 27.73
N SER A 375 16.07 19.03 29.00
CA SER A 375 16.79 20.02 29.79
C SER A 375 18.28 19.66 29.98
N SER A 376 18.62 18.41 29.87
CA SER A 376 19.99 17.86 29.97
C SER A 376 20.63 17.57 28.62
N SER A 377 19.95 17.81 27.50
CA SER A 377 20.43 17.51 26.14
C SER A 377 21.75 18.22 25.82
N PRO A 378 22.73 17.54 25.19
CA PRO A 378 23.97 18.16 24.73
C PRO A 378 23.75 19.12 23.54
N LEU A 379 22.58 19.06 22.88
CA LEU A 379 22.21 19.95 21.77
C LEU A 379 21.71 21.33 22.26
N LYS A 380 21.64 21.53 23.55
CA LYS A 380 21.11 22.76 24.18
C LYS A 380 21.93 23.98 23.78
N VAL A 381 21.23 25.03 23.35
CA VAL A 381 21.80 26.32 22.99
C VAL A 381 21.20 27.38 23.94
N THR A 382 22.05 28.31 24.38
CA THR A 382 21.64 29.51 25.08
C THR A 382 21.90 30.71 24.17
N ASP A 383 20.86 31.41 23.81
CA ASP A 383 20.95 32.63 23.02
C ASP A 383 20.45 33.83 23.83
N SER A 384 21.22 34.90 23.82
CA SER A 384 20.94 36.10 24.64
C SER A 384 21.11 37.36 23.82
N GLY A 385 20.26 38.36 24.06
CA GLY A 385 20.37 39.65 23.37
C GLY A 385 19.20 40.57 23.63
N GLY A 386 19.36 41.82 23.19
CA GLY A 386 18.33 42.84 23.27
C GLY A 386 17.19 42.56 22.29
N TYR A 387 15.99 43.00 22.66
CA TYR A 387 14.84 43.07 21.76
C TYR A 387 14.19 44.46 21.88
N GLY A 388 13.51 44.90 20.84
CA GLY A 388 12.76 46.17 20.86
C GLY A 388 11.28 45.96 21.13
N HIS A 389 10.51 47.03 20.93
CA HIS A 389 9.04 47.00 20.97
C HIS A 389 8.45 46.04 19.92
N THR A 390 7.12 45.91 19.93
CA THR A 390 6.33 45.06 18.99
C THR A 390 6.76 45.14 17.52
N ASN A 391 7.31 46.32 17.12
CA ASN A 391 7.79 46.55 15.76
C ASN A 391 9.28 46.22 15.55
N ASN A 392 10.06 45.97 16.60
CA ASN A 392 11.48 45.64 16.55
C ASN A 392 11.69 44.28 17.24
N LYS A 393 11.28 43.22 16.54
CA LYS A 393 11.34 41.83 17.02
C LYS A 393 12.75 41.30 16.89
N ARG A 394 13.21 40.57 17.90
CA ARG A 394 14.43 39.78 17.83
C ARG A 394 14.11 38.37 17.32
N ASN A 395 14.62 38.02 16.15
CA ASN A 395 14.56 36.66 15.64
C ASN A 395 15.72 35.87 16.26
N VAL A 396 15.40 34.96 17.18
CA VAL A 396 16.36 34.08 17.84
C VAL A 396 16.64 32.85 16.94
N ARG A 397 15.61 32.32 16.29
CA ARG A 397 15.73 31.19 15.39
C ARG A 397 14.57 31.16 14.38
N SER A 398 14.91 30.99 13.12
CA SER A 398 13.92 30.83 12.02
C SER A 398 13.45 29.42 11.78
N GLY A 399 14.06 28.40 12.41
CA GLY A 399 13.69 26.99 12.30
C GLY A 399 13.04 26.43 13.56
N ARG A 400 12.57 25.19 13.48
CA ARG A 400 11.95 24.49 14.62
C ARG A 400 12.91 24.32 15.79
N ALA A 401 12.36 24.35 16.99
CA ALA A 401 13.11 24.17 18.22
C ALA A 401 12.20 23.67 19.35
N PHE A 402 12.80 23.03 20.36
CA PHE A 402 12.18 22.85 21.67
C PHE A 402 12.70 23.93 22.61
N ILE A 403 11.81 24.78 23.11
CA ILE A 403 12.15 25.88 24.04
C ILE A 403 12.09 25.33 25.45
N ILE A 404 13.24 25.29 26.14
CA ILE A 404 13.36 24.85 27.52
C ILE A 404 12.88 25.97 28.44
N SER A 405 13.49 27.15 28.31
CA SER A 405 13.17 28.29 29.17
C SER A 405 13.42 29.63 28.49
N VAL A 406 12.79 30.64 29.01
CA VAL A 406 13.01 32.05 28.63
C VAL A 406 13.15 32.92 29.86
N LYS A 407 14.01 33.92 29.75
CA LYS A 407 14.13 35.02 30.71
C LYS A 407 13.93 36.31 29.94
N PHE A 408 13.07 37.20 30.46
CA PHE A 408 12.87 38.52 29.93
C PHE A 408 13.37 39.57 30.96
N GLY A 409 14.24 40.45 30.50
CA GLY A 409 14.87 41.47 31.34
C GLY A 409 16.04 40.97 32.18
N THR A 410 16.81 41.89 32.74
CA THR A 410 17.92 41.65 33.67
C THR A 410 17.53 41.88 35.13
N SER A 411 16.40 42.55 35.36
CA SER A 411 15.78 42.80 36.65
C SER A 411 14.28 42.58 36.63
N SER A 412 13.66 42.37 37.77
CA SER A 412 12.21 42.20 37.89
C SER A 412 11.50 43.53 37.70
N ASN A 413 10.54 43.56 36.78
CA ASN A 413 9.68 44.71 36.52
C ASN A 413 8.28 44.26 36.11
N THR A 414 7.26 44.62 36.88
CA THR A 414 5.87 44.18 36.67
C THR A 414 5.14 44.98 35.60
N SER A 415 5.68 46.12 35.17
CA SER A 415 5.10 46.96 34.11
C SER A 415 5.54 46.58 32.70
N TYR A 416 6.48 45.65 32.55
CA TYR A 416 7.04 45.21 31.28
C TYR A 416 6.78 43.77 31.05
N TYR A 417 6.43 43.46 29.79
CA TYR A 417 6.17 42.10 29.34
C TYR A 417 7.07 41.76 28.18
N GLY A 418 7.63 40.56 28.22
CA GLY A 418 8.25 39.94 27.08
C GLY A 418 7.34 38.87 26.50
N ASN A 419 7.39 38.73 25.21
CA ASN A 419 6.65 37.71 24.47
C ASN A 419 7.60 36.81 23.71
N ILE A 420 7.24 35.55 23.59
CA ILE A 420 7.86 34.59 22.71
C ILE A 420 6.76 33.91 21.89
N SER A 421 6.97 33.74 20.59
CA SER A 421 6.06 33.12 19.63
C SER A 421 6.89 32.25 18.71
N THR A 422 6.41 31.32 18.14
CA THR A 422 5.34 30.71 17.51
C THR A 422 5.36 29.23 17.90
N PHE A 423 4.51 28.80 18.78
CA PHE A 423 4.50 27.42 19.27
C PHE A 423 3.87 26.48 18.25
N LEU A 424 4.32 25.23 18.26
CA LEU A 424 3.82 24.19 17.37
C LEU A 424 2.41 23.72 17.79
N LEU A 425 2.15 23.71 19.11
CA LEU A 425 0.90 23.21 19.69
C LEU A 425 0.24 24.28 20.55
N GLY A 426 -1.09 24.33 20.58
CA GLY A 426 -1.88 25.18 21.43
C GLY A 426 -1.74 26.69 21.11
N SER A 427 -1.59 27.54 22.14
CA SER A 427 -1.43 29.00 21.97
C SER A 427 -0.18 29.32 21.15
N SER A 428 -0.29 30.26 20.22
CA SER A 428 0.82 30.69 19.35
C SER A 428 1.90 31.53 20.05
N SER A 429 1.65 31.99 21.28
CA SER A 429 2.59 32.86 22.01
C SER A 429 2.55 32.63 23.51
N TYR A 430 3.64 32.99 24.19
CA TYR A 430 3.77 33.05 25.62
C TYR A 430 4.17 34.46 26.04
N ARG A 431 3.48 35.03 27.03
CA ARG A 431 3.71 36.36 27.58
C ARG A 431 4.05 36.25 29.06
N ALA A 432 5.10 36.95 29.47
CA ALA A 432 5.47 37.04 30.89
C ALA A 432 6.03 38.42 31.24
N THR A 433 5.85 38.81 32.49
CA THR A 433 6.53 39.98 33.05
C THR A 433 8.04 39.81 33.05
N CYS A 434 8.77 40.89 32.86
CA CYS A 434 10.22 40.90 32.99
C CYS A 434 10.66 40.44 34.39
N ASN A 435 11.59 39.48 34.42
CA ASN A 435 12.10 38.91 35.65
C ASN A 435 13.54 38.46 35.46
N ALA A 436 14.37 38.68 36.48
CA ALA A 436 15.74 38.19 36.50
C ALA A 436 15.87 36.66 36.49
N SER A 437 14.80 35.92 36.80
CA SER A 437 14.78 34.46 36.78
C SER A 437 14.19 33.94 35.49
N ALA A 438 14.79 32.85 34.97
CA ALA A 438 14.25 32.15 33.83
C ALA A 438 12.94 31.42 34.18
N ARG A 439 12.03 31.38 33.21
CA ARG A 439 10.76 30.63 33.31
C ARG A 439 10.78 29.46 32.36
N ALA A 440 10.38 28.31 32.84
CA ALA A 440 10.22 27.11 32.02
C ALA A 440 9.11 27.30 30.99
N ILE A 441 9.36 26.90 29.76
CA ILE A 441 8.43 26.92 28.65
C ILE A 441 8.07 25.49 28.25
N ASN A 442 9.08 24.65 28.02
CA ASN A 442 8.96 23.23 27.71
C ASN A 442 8.03 22.91 26.54
N ARG A 443 8.19 23.67 25.44
CA ARG A 443 7.31 23.54 24.26
C ARG A 443 8.07 23.57 22.94
N PHE A 444 7.55 22.84 21.96
CA PHE A 444 8.01 22.95 20.59
C PHE A 444 7.51 24.22 19.91
N ALA A 445 8.37 24.82 19.11
CA ALA A 445 8.09 26.02 18.33
C ALA A 445 8.54 25.83 16.88
N THR A 446 7.83 26.47 15.95
CA THR A 446 8.18 26.52 14.52
C THR A 446 9.28 27.52 14.23
N SER A 447 9.40 28.55 15.08
CA SER A 447 10.47 29.54 15.14
C SER A 447 10.51 30.16 16.51
N ILE A 448 11.59 30.90 16.86
CA ILE A 448 11.70 31.60 18.12
C ILE A 448 11.87 33.08 17.84
N VAL A 449 10.85 33.84 18.17
CA VAL A 449 10.85 35.33 18.05
C VAL A 449 10.52 35.94 19.39
N CYS A 450 11.39 36.80 19.89
CA CYS A 450 11.18 37.58 21.11
C CYS A 450 10.85 39.03 20.80
N TYR A 451 9.89 39.60 21.52
CA TYR A 451 9.54 41.03 21.46
C TYR A 451 8.95 41.53 22.78
N GLY A 452 9.10 42.81 23.02
CA GLY A 452 8.55 43.47 24.22
C GLY A 452 7.20 44.09 23.97
N GLU A 453 6.34 44.06 24.98
CA GLU A 453 5.16 44.92 25.08
C GLU A 453 5.37 45.91 26.25
N TYR A 454 5.10 47.15 25.95
CA TYR A 454 5.43 48.26 26.81
C TYR A 454 4.19 49.02 27.28
N THR A 455 4.20 49.38 28.54
CA THR A 455 3.16 50.25 29.18
C THR A 455 3.70 51.46 29.89
N GLY A 456 5.00 51.85 29.71
CA GLY A 456 5.66 53.00 30.42
C GLY A 456 7.00 53.44 29.79
N SER A 457 7.84 54.27 30.42
CA SER A 457 9.11 54.78 29.90
C SER A 457 10.20 53.73 29.76
N LEU A 458 11.01 53.83 28.69
CA LEU A 458 12.08 52.88 28.35
C LEU A 458 13.19 52.87 29.41
N ASN A 459 13.58 51.67 29.83
CA ASN A 459 14.78 51.44 30.62
C ASN A 459 15.56 50.27 30.01
N ASP A 460 16.84 50.40 29.72
CA ASP A 460 17.68 49.45 28.97
C ASP A 460 17.73 48.05 29.60
N ASN A 461 17.44 47.94 30.89
CA ASN A 461 17.44 46.66 31.62
C ASN A 461 16.25 45.74 31.31
N VAL A 462 15.22 46.19 30.59
CA VAL A 462 14.03 45.40 30.26
C VAL A 462 14.01 44.86 28.82
N ASN A 463 14.82 45.44 27.94
CA ASN A 463 14.90 45.08 26.53
C ASN A 463 15.90 43.94 26.29
N TYR A 464 15.81 42.86 27.08
CA TYR A 464 16.71 41.74 27.03
C TYR A 464 15.95 40.42 27.08
N SER A 465 16.36 39.45 26.26
CA SER A 465 15.88 38.08 26.40
C SER A 465 17.06 37.10 26.38
N GLN A 466 16.93 36.09 27.20
CA GLN A 466 17.75 34.90 27.14
C GLN A 466 16.84 33.71 26.91
N VAL A 467 17.07 32.94 25.83
CA VAL A 467 16.31 31.77 25.48
C VAL A 467 17.23 30.57 25.51
N VAL A 468 16.81 29.52 26.23
CA VAL A 468 17.46 28.20 26.22
C VAL A 468 16.60 27.27 25.41
N TYR A 469 17.16 26.72 24.38
CA TYR A 469 16.42 25.87 23.44
C TYR A 469 17.29 24.78 22.84
N ILE A 470 16.66 23.76 22.23
CA ILE A 470 17.26 22.73 21.41
C ILE A 470 16.86 22.99 19.96
N PRO A 471 17.83 23.18 19.03
CA PRO A 471 17.53 23.26 17.58
C PRO A 471 16.97 21.91 17.10
N CYS A 472 15.94 21.97 16.23
CA CYS A 472 15.30 20.79 15.66
C CYS A 472 15.30 20.88 14.14
#